data_0df1226775c409d3a2e5dfc1874e38d6
#
_entry.id   0df1226775c409d3a2e5dfc1874e38d6
#
_cell.length_a   1.000
_cell.length_b   1.000
_cell.length_c   1.000
_cell.angle_alpha   90.00
_cell.angle_beta   90.00
_cell.angle_gamma   90.00
#
_symmetry.space_group_name_H-M   'P 1'
#
loop_
_entity.id
_entity.type
_entity.pdbx_description
1 polymer ?
#
loop_
_entity_poly.entity_id
_entity_poly.type
_entity_poly.pdbx_seq_one_letter_code
_entity_poly.pdbx_strand_id
1 'polypeptide(L)'
;NISSTMGLLGFVQHNLYDSVPEPPTNSTLSFLPGCSAFAVPDPQGNSYQMGRNYDFLHRVKISGTDQYAYVPISAFIVRTAPAGKKKSISFVDGLNFGYYQGACNNDTTDLSLLIGLPYAALDGINEDGFAIGVLSLNEAPTMQTDPAKKNINTTVAIRLLLDNASTVDEAIDLLGQYNMRMFNTDDKHNYHYLMADAKGNFAIVEYTRNPSNPSEQFPTRMEVLRHNDTLRCVTNFYVSPTMAGTNDGWGSEHGKTRYWDLRSTLQNHNYALTPEAAMSLLSLVSQERKDN
;
A
#
# COMPACT_ATOMS: atom_id res chain seq x y z
N ASN A 1 -22.80 15.17 -6.72
CA ASN A 1 -21.93 16.36 -6.77
C ASN A 1 -21.00 16.37 -5.57
N ILE A 2 -19.73 16.02 -5.79
CA ILE A 2 -18.69 16.13 -4.77
C ILE A 2 -18.21 17.59 -4.79
N SER A 3 -18.87 18.45 -4.00
CA SER A 3 -18.60 19.89 -3.98
C SER A 3 -17.65 20.33 -2.87
N SER A 4 -17.16 19.39 -2.05
CA SER A 4 -16.24 19.69 -0.95
C SER A 4 -15.29 18.53 -0.68
N THR A 5 -14.15 18.83 -0.05
CA THR A 5 -13.17 17.81 0.41
C THR A 5 -13.83 16.79 1.37
N MET A 6 -14.78 17.25 2.21
CA MET A 6 -15.52 16.35 3.11
C MET A 6 -16.48 15.44 2.35
N GLY A 7 -17.12 15.93 1.28
CA GLY A 7 -17.95 15.11 0.41
C GLY A 7 -17.15 14.04 -0.33
N LEU A 8 -15.93 14.39 -0.78
CA LEU A 8 -15.02 13.42 -1.41
C LEU A 8 -14.53 12.39 -0.40
N LEU A 9 -14.13 12.78 0.79
CA LEU A 9 -13.72 11.86 1.85
C LEU A 9 -14.84 10.92 2.26
N GLY A 10 -16.08 11.45 2.42
CA GLY A 10 -17.26 10.63 2.69
C GLY A 10 -17.58 9.65 1.57
N PHE A 11 -17.42 10.08 0.31
CA PHE A 11 -17.58 9.22 -0.86
C PHE A 11 -16.52 8.10 -0.89
N VAL A 12 -15.26 8.42 -0.69
CA VAL A 12 -14.16 7.46 -0.64
C VAL A 12 -14.38 6.49 0.52
N GLN A 13 -14.75 6.95 1.70
CA GLN A 13 -15.05 6.11 2.85
C GLN A 13 -16.18 5.13 2.53
N HIS A 14 -17.33 5.64 2.07
CA HIS A 14 -18.52 4.82 1.83
C HIS A 14 -18.28 3.77 0.75
N ASN A 15 -17.61 4.12 -0.34
CA ASN A 15 -17.46 3.21 -1.48
C ASN A 15 -16.22 2.31 -1.40
N LEU A 16 -15.19 2.70 -0.66
CA LEU A 16 -13.96 1.90 -0.54
C LEU A 16 -13.97 0.95 0.66
N TYR A 17 -14.65 1.30 1.74
CA TYR A 17 -14.50 0.61 3.02
C TYR A 17 -15.79 0.01 3.57
N ASP A 18 -16.94 0.61 3.32
CA ASP A 18 -18.22 0.13 3.89
C ASP A 18 -18.86 -1.02 3.10
N SER A 19 -18.34 -1.33 1.89
CA SER A 19 -18.97 -2.30 0.98
C SER A 19 -18.27 -3.64 0.89
N VAL A 20 -17.16 -3.87 1.60
CA VAL A 20 -16.44 -5.15 1.56
C VAL A 20 -16.98 -6.10 2.61
N PRO A 21 -17.73 -7.17 2.24
CA PRO A 21 -18.15 -8.18 3.21
C PRO A 21 -16.94 -8.93 3.77
N GLU A 22 -16.92 -9.20 5.07
CA GLU A 22 -15.90 -10.04 5.67
C GLU A 22 -15.84 -11.42 4.99
N PRO A 23 -14.65 -11.98 4.73
CA PRO A 23 -14.53 -13.33 4.19
C PRO A 23 -15.04 -14.34 5.21
N PRO A 24 -15.78 -15.37 4.80
CA PRO A 24 -16.16 -16.44 5.72
C PRO A 24 -14.92 -17.17 6.23
N THR A 25 -14.95 -17.52 7.49
CA THR A 25 -13.88 -18.13 8.27
C THR A 25 -13.45 -19.55 7.83
N ASN A 26 -14.04 -20.10 6.77
CA ASN A 26 -13.82 -21.49 6.33
C ASN A 26 -13.49 -21.59 4.82
N SER A 27 -12.49 -20.90 4.31
CA SER A 27 -11.97 -21.20 2.96
C SER A 27 -10.60 -21.86 3.04
N THR A 28 -10.52 -23.09 2.58
CA THR A 28 -9.28 -23.85 2.34
C THR A 28 -8.52 -23.33 1.11
N LEU A 29 -8.35 -22.01 0.97
CA LEU A 29 -7.64 -21.43 -0.15
C LEU A 29 -6.16 -21.34 0.15
N SER A 30 -5.34 -21.92 -0.72
CA SER A 30 -3.88 -21.88 -0.68
C SER A 30 -3.28 -20.52 -1.09
N PHE A 31 -4.11 -19.52 -1.40
CA PHE A 31 -3.67 -18.19 -1.77
C PHE A 31 -3.81 -17.23 -0.57
N LEU A 32 -2.71 -16.66 -0.15
CA LEU A 32 -2.67 -15.59 0.85
C LEU A 32 -2.38 -14.28 0.14
N PRO A 33 -3.27 -13.27 0.23
CA PRO A 33 -2.98 -11.94 -0.29
C PRO A 33 -1.68 -11.41 0.32
N GLY A 34 -0.89 -10.72 -0.49
CA GLY A 34 0.36 -10.18 -0.02
C GLY A 34 0.87 -9.04 -0.88
N CYS A 35 1.84 -8.34 -0.36
CA CYS A 35 2.59 -7.33 -1.10
C CYS A 35 4.08 -7.55 -0.88
N SER A 36 4.86 -7.16 -1.88
CA SER A 36 6.32 -7.15 -1.80
C SER A 36 6.82 -5.87 -2.42
N ALA A 37 7.79 -5.21 -1.81
CA ALA A 37 8.40 -4.02 -2.40
C ALA A 37 9.88 -3.92 -2.07
N PHE A 38 10.64 -3.25 -2.95
CA PHE A 38 12.04 -2.94 -2.73
C PHE A 38 12.42 -1.63 -3.42
N ALA A 39 13.54 -1.02 -2.99
CA ALA A 39 14.10 0.20 -3.59
C ALA A 39 15.62 0.08 -3.70
N VAL A 40 16.14 0.14 -4.93
CA VAL A 40 17.57 -0.08 -5.22
C VAL A 40 18.07 0.83 -6.35
N PRO A 41 19.39 1.14 -6.40
CA PRO A 41 20.01 1.76 -7.57
C PRO A 41 20.09 0.78 -8.74
N ASP A 42 20.29 1.30 -9.95
CA ASP A 42 20.82 0.54 -11.06
C ASP A 42 22.33 0.22 -10.83
N PRO A 43 22.88 -0.80 -11.50
CA PRO A 43 24.29 -1.18 -11.32
C PRO A 43 25.30 -0.10 -11.71
N GLN A 44 24.92 0.87 -12.53
CA GLN A 44 25.76 2.01 -12.92
C GLN A 44 25.61 3.19 -11.96
N GLY A 45 24.62 3.16 -11.05
CA GLY A 45 24.33 4.23 -10.10
C GLY A 45 23.72 5.48 -10.72
N ASN A 46 23.22 5.39 -11.97
CA ASN A 46 22.66 6.54 -12.70
C ASN A 46 21.18 6.76 -12.41
N SER A 47 20.50 5.76 -11.90
CA SER A 47 19.07 5.80 -11.58
C SER A 47 18.74 4.94 -10.36
N TYR A 48 17.55 5.15 -9.82
CA TYR A 48 16.98 4.35 -8.75
C TYR A 48 15.64 3.78 -9.20
N GLN A 49 15.31 2.61 -8.72
CA GLN A 49 14.07 1.94 -9.04
C GLN A 49 13.39 1.44 -7.77
N MET A 50 12.08 1.54 -7.76
CA MET A 50 11.23 0.92 -6.76
C MET A 50 10.37 -0.12 -7.46
N GLY A 51 10.47 -1.37 -7.01
CA GLY A 51 9.62 -2.46 -7.45
C GLY A 51 8.55 -2.77 -6.42
N ARG A 52 7.32 -3.12 -6.87
CA ARG A 52 6.25 -3.54 -5.99
C ARG A 52 5.33 -4.55 -6.66
N ASN A 53 4.98 -5.61 -5.92
CA ASN A 53 3.86 -6.50 -6.20
C ASN A 53 2.66 -6.14 -5.35
N TYR A 54 1.49 -6.12 -5.97
CA TYR A 54 0.18 -6.08 -5.32
C TYR A 54 -0.52 -7.40 -5.61
N ASP A 55 -0.30 -8.38 -4.73
CA ASP A 55 -0.86 -9.73 -4.88
C ASP A 55 -2.15 -9.79 -4.05
N PHE A 56 -3.28 -9.48 -4.69
CA PHE A 56 -4.56 -9.44 -4.03
C PHE A 56 -5.63 -10.16 -4.86
N LEU A 57 -6.46 -10.94 -4.19
CA LEU A 57 -7.65 -11.56 -4.76
C LEU A 57 -8.89 -10.90 -4.22
N HIS A 58 -9.72 -10.42 -5.10
CA HIS A 58 -11.01 -9.89 -4.75
C HIS A 58 -12.08 -10.96 -4.81
N ARG A 59 -12.96 -10.90 -3.83
CA ARG A 59 -14.07 -11.79 -3.64
C ARG A 59 -15.36 -11.02 -3.86
N VAL A 60 -16.09 -11.37 -4.91
CA VAL A 60 -17.35 -10.71 -5.29
C VAL A 60 -18.49 -11.66 -5.07
N LYS A 61 -19.57 -11.20 -4.44
CA LYS A 61 -20.80 -11.99 -4.28
C LYS A 61 -21.47 -12.19 -5.64
N ILE A 62 -21.79 -13.43 -5.97
CA ILE A 62 -22.51 -13.75 -7.22
C ILE A 62 -23.95 -13.28 -7.05
N SER A 63 -24.42 -12.42 -7.96
CA SER A 63 -25.75 -11.85 -7.91
C SER A 63 -26.84 -12.93 -7.82
N GLY A 64 -27.79 -12.75 -6.88
CA GLY A 64 -28.88 -13.68 -6.65
C GLY A 64 -28.53 -14.95 -5.87
N THR A 65 -27.31 -15.08 -5.36
CA THR A 65 -26.87 -16.25 -4.58
C THR A 65 -26.14 -15.82 -3.30
N ASP A 66 -25.90 -16.78 -2.39
CA ASP A 66 -24.97 -16.59 -1.26
C ASP A 66 -23.54 -17.06 -1.55
N GLN A 67 -23.26 -17.33 -2.83
CA GLN A 67 -21.93 -17.76 -3.28
C GLN A 67 -21.05 -16.57 -3.67
N TYR A 68 -19.75 -16.78 -3.60
CA TYR A 68 -18.73 -15.80 -3.98
C TYR A 68 -17.85 -16.36 -5.10
N ALA A 69 -17.43 -15.48 -6.00
CA ALA A 69 -16.42 -15.77 -6.99
C ALA A 69 -15.17 -14.91 -6.72
N TYR A 70 -13.99 -15.46 -7.01
CA TYR A 70 -12.77 -14.66 -7.07
C TYR A 70 -12.67 -14.01 -8.44
N VAL A 71 -12.43 -12.72 -8.45
CA VAL A 71 -12.31 -11.94 -9.68
C VAL A 71 -10.94 -11.30 -9.76
N PRO A 72 -10.35 -11.22 -10.96
CA PRO A 72 -9.15 -10.42 -11.17
C PRO A 72 -9.42 -8.96 -10.85
N ILE A 73 -8.39 -8.28 -10.35
CA ILE A 73 -8.46 -6.84 -10.15
C ILE A 73 -8.57 -6.11 -11.50
N SER A 74 -9.34 -5.02 -11.53
CA SER A 74 -9.27 -4.04 -12.62
C SER A 74 -8.24 -2.98 -12.23
N ALA A 75 -7.01 -3.15 -12.72
CA ALA A 75 -5.92 -2.23 -12.44
C ALA A 75 -6.05 -0.95 -13.27
N PHE A 76 -6.06 0.20 -12.60
CA PHE A 76 -6.01 1.50 -13.24
C PHE A 76 -4.64 2.14 -13.06
N ILE A 77 -4.10 2.66 -14.16
CA ILE A 77 -2.96 3.59 -14.11
C ILE A 77 -3.52 5.00 -14.21
N VAL A 78 -3.38 5.75 -13.14
CA VAL A 78 -3.94 7.10 -13.00
C VAL A 78 -2.82 8.12 -13.18
N ARG A 79 -2.94 8.98 -14.19
CA ARG A 79 -2.06 10.14 -14.38
C ARG A 79 -2.73 11.38 -13.84
N THR A 80 -2.00 12.13 -13.04
CA THR A 80 -2.50 13.39 -12.49
C THR A 80 -1.54 14.53 -12.78
N ALA A 81 -2.11 15.72 -13.00
CA ALA A 81 -1.36 16.95 -13.24
C ALA A 81 -2.13 18.13 -12.62
N PRO A 82 -2.24 18.20 -11.28
CA PRO A 82 -3.02 19.25 -10.63
C PRO A 82 -2.27 20.58 -10.71
N ALA A 83 -3.02 21.67 -10.82
CA ALA A 83 -2.44 23.02 -10.93
C ALA A 83 -1.58 23.34 -9.69
N GLY A 84 -0.35 23.78 -9.88
CA GLY A 84 0.58 24.15 -8.82
C GLY A 84 1.08 22.99 -7.96
N LYS A 85 0.91 21.75 -8.42
CA LYS A 85 1.39 20.53 -7.77
C LYS A 85 2.20 19.69 -8.74
N LYS A 86 2.86 18.65 -8.22
CA LYS A 86 3.65 17.73 -9.04
C LYS A 86 2.74 16.82 -9.86
N LYS A 87 3.17 16.54 -11.07
CA LYS A 87 2.55 15.50 -11.90
C LYS A 87 2.95 14.13 -11.35
N SER A 88 2.06 13.15 -11.44
CA SER A 88 2.36 11.80 -11.00
C SER A 88 1.63 10.74 -11.82
N ILE A 89 2.13 9.51 -11.69
CA ILE A 89 1.48 8.28 -12.15
C ILE A 89 1.32 7.40 -10.93
N SER A 90 0.12 6.82 -10.76
CA SER A 90 -0.18 5.91 -9.65
C SER A 90 -0.97 4.69 -10.12
N PHE A 91 -0.84 3.59 -9.37
CA PHE A 91 -1.66 2.40 -9.49
C PHE A 91 -2.84 2.47 -8.54
N VAL A 92 -4.02 2.08 -9.02
CA VAL A 92 -5.26 2.03 -8.26
C VAL A 92 -5.99 0.72 -8.55
N ASP A 93 -6.50 0.08 -7.51
CA ASP A 93 -7.38 -1.07 -7.63
C ASP A 93 -8.83 -0.61 -7.87
N GLY A 94 -9.35 -0.90 -9.05
CA GLY A 94 -10.66 -0.45 -9.49
C GLY A 94 -11.83 -1.15 -8.81
N LEU A 95 -11.62 -2.31 -8.16
CA LEU A 95 -12.71 -3.01 -7.49
C LEU A 95 -13.36 -2.16 -6.41
N ASN A 96 -12.55 -1.37 -5.70
CA ASN A 96 -13.04 -0.44 -4.69
C ASN A 96 -14.05 0.60 -5.24
N PHE A 97 -14.11 0.76 -6.56
CA PHE A 97 -15.07 1.60 -7.27
C PHE A 97 -16.11 0.78 -8.05
N GLY A 98 -16.23 -0.51 -7.76
CA GLY A 98 -17.14 -1.41 -8.46
C GLY A 98 -16.66 -1.88 -9.84
N TYR A 99 -15.39 -1.58 -10.21
CA TYR A 99 -14.82 -2.03 -11.48
C TYR A 99 -14.07 -3.34 -11.29
N TYR A 100 -14.54 -4.39 -11.93
CA TYR A 100 -13.87 -5.69 -12.03
C TYR A 100 -14.01 -6.25 -13.43
N GLN A 101 -13.20 -7.22 -13.79
CA GLN A 101 -13.20 -7.79 -15.13
C GLN A 101 -14.61 -8.31 -15.51
N GLY A 102 -15.17 -7.79 -16.58
CA GLY A 102 -16.54 -8.05 -17.02
C GLY A 102 -17.53 -6.91 -16.74
N ALA A 103 -17.31 -6.08 -15.72
CA ALA A 103 -18.15 -4.91 -15.45
C ALA A 103 -17.73 -3.67 -16.25
N CYS A 104 -16.43 -3.51 -16.51
CA CYS A 104 -15.93 -2.36 -17.29
C CYS A 104 -16.34 -2.36 -18.77
N ASN A 105 -16.90 -3.47 -19.26
CA ASN A 105 -17.38 -3.61 -20.64
C ASN A 105 -18.86 -3.35 -20.81
N ASN A 106 -19.58 -2.98 -19.74
CA ASN A 106 -21.00 -2.68 -19.81
C ASN A 106 -21.22 -1.19 -20.01
N ASP A 107 -22.04 -0.81 -20.98
CA ASP A 107 -22.49 0.57 -21.24
C ASP A 107 -23.19 1.23 -20.03
N THR A 108 -23.46 0.46 -18.98
CA THR A 108 -24.12 0.88 -17.75
C THR A 108 -23.16 1.23 -16.61
N THR A 109 -21.83 1.15 -16.82
CA THR A 109 -20.84 1.48 -15.78
C THR A 109 -20.89 2.97 -15.45
N ASP A 110 -21.15 3.30 -14.19
CA ASP A 110 -21.15 4.68 -13.73
C ASP A 110 -19.73 5.24 -13.64
N LEU A 111 -19.31 5.93 -14.68
CA LEU A 111 -17.97 6.56 -14.77
C LEU A 111 -17.79 7.72 -13.79
N SER A 112 -18.84 8.18 -13.12
CA SER A 112 -18.73 9.27 -12.13
C SER A 112 -17.84 8.89 -10.95
N LEU A 113 -17.75 7.61 -10.63
CA LEU A 113 -16.89 7.07 -9.58
C LEU A 113 -15.39 7.23 -9.88
N LEU A 114 -15.00 7.30 -11.14
CA LEU A 114 -13.59 7.46 -11.56
C LEU A 114 -12.95 8.75 -11.04
N ILE A 115 -13.76 9.77 -10.70
CA ILE A 115 -13.26 11.01 -10.09
C ILE A 115 -12.55 10.77 -8.75
N GLY A 116 -12.84 9.66 -8.07
CA GLY A 116 -12.22 9.27 -6.80
C GLY A 116 -10.86 8.57 -6.96
N LEU A 117 -10.54 8.02 -8.15
CA LEU A 117 -9.34 7.22 -8.37
C LEU A 117 -8.03 7.89 -7.91
N PRO A 118 -7.79 9.20 -8.14
CA PRO A 118 -6.56 9.85 -7.70
C PRO A 118 -6.31 9.79 -6.19
N TYR A 119 -7.35 9.55 -5.38
CA TYR A 119 -7.30 9.52 -3.91
C TYR A 119 -7.25 8.11 -3.33
N ALA A 120 -7.24 7.09 -4.20
CA ALA A 120 -7.16 5.68 -3.83
C ALA A 120 -5.88 5.01 -4.33
N ALA A 121 -4.83 5.80 -4.52
CA ALA A 121 -3.54 5.30 -4.96
C ALA A 121 -2.96 4.31 -3.94
N LEU A 122 -2.47 3.17 -4.43
CA LEU A 122 -1.77 2.15 -3.64
C LEU A 122 -0.24 2.23 -3.79
N ASP A 123 0.21 2.78 -4.91
CA ASP A 123 1.58 3.19 -5.16
C ASP A 123 1.63 4.28 -6.22
N GLY A 124 2.80 4.86 -6.43
CA GLY A 124 3.01 5.83 -7.49
C GLY A 124 4.39 6.47 -7.46
N ILE A 125 4.64 7.23 -8.52
CA ILE A 125 5.84 8.04 -8.68
C ILE A 125 5.45 9.42 -9.24
N ASN A 126 6.14 10.46 -8.79
CA ASN A 126 5.95 11.81 -9.32
C ASN A 126 7.09 12.25 -10.25
N GLU A 127 6.93 13.41 -10.88
CA GLU A 127 7.87 13.95 -11.87
C GLU A 127 9.26 14.29 -11.31
N ASP A 128 9.41 14.41 -9.98
CA ASP A 128 10.70 14.63 -9.33
C ASP A 128 11.38 13.30 -8.92
N GLY A 129 10.75 12.15 -9.23
CA GLY A 129 11.28 10.82 -8.93
C GLY A 129 11.05 10.36 -7.49
N PHE A 130 10.19 11.03 -6.73
CA PHE A 130 9.71 10.48 -5.46
C PHE A 130 8.70 9.37 -5.73
N ALA A 131 8.94 8.20 -5.17
CA ALA A 131 8.10 7.01 -5.29
C ALA A 131 7.65 6.51 -3.92
N ILE A 132 6.44 5.96 -3.85
CA ILE A 132 5.85 5.41 -2.63
C ILE A 132 4.97 4.21 -2.96
N GLY A 133 4.97 3.20 -2.09
CA GLY A 133 4.03 2.08 -2.12
C GLY A 133 3.55 1.72 -0.73
N VAL A 134 2.28 1.35 -0.61
CA VAL A 134 1.68 0.87 0.63
C VAL A 134 1.61 -0.65 0.64
N LEU A 135 1.86 -1.25 1.82
CA LEU A 135 1.73 -2.68 2.04
C LEU A 135 0.89 -2.91 3.30
N SER A 136 0.05 -3.93 3.25
CA SER A 136 -0.82 -4.30 4.37
C SER A 136 -0.05 -5.04 5.47
N LEU A 137 -0.42 -4.74 6.72
CA LEU A 137 0.02 -5.42 7.93
C LEU A 137 -1.20 -6.01 8.63
N ASN A 138 -1.07 -7.22 9.18
CA ASN A 138 -2.15 -7.90 9.89
C ASN A 138 -2.13 -7.56 11.38
N GLU A 139 -2.50 -6.32 11.70
CA GLU A 139 -2.50 -5.78 13.07
C GLU A 139 -3.61 -4.75 13.28
N ALA A 140 -3.80 -4.35 14.54
CA ALA A 140 -4.79 -3.34 14.90
C ALA A 140 -4.64 -2.05 14.09
N PRO A 141 -5.74 -1.39 13.71
CA PRO A 141 -5.74 -0.21 12.86
C PRO A 141 -4.94 0.95 13.45
N THR A 142 -4.35 1.74 12.58
CA THR A 142 -3.66 2.97 12.96
C THR A 142 -4.65 4.05 13.37
N MET A 143 -4.52 4.56 14.59
CA MET A 143 -5.39 5.58 15.17
C MET A 143 -4.56 6.62 15.93
N GLN A 144 -3.82 7.46 15.23
CA GLN A 144 -3.14 8.60 15.87
C GLN A 144 -4.16 9.67 16.27
N THR A 145 -3.98 10.27 17.44
CA THR A 145 -4.97 11.17 18.05
C THR A 145 -4.39 12.48 18.58
N ASP A 146 -3.30 12.97 18.02
CA ASP A 146 -2.75 14.28 18.40
C ASP A 146 -3.78 15.38 18.06
N PRO A 147 -4.32 16.11 19.06
CA PRO A 147 -5.36 17.10 18.82
C PRO A 147 -4.87 18.32 18.02
N ALA A 148 -3.57 18.53 17.92
CA ALA A 148 -2.98 19.62 17.14
C ALA A 148 -2.90 19.29 15.64
N LYS A 149 -3.13 18.03 15.23
CA LYS A 149 -2.96 17.56 13.86
C LYS A 149 -4.29 17.23 13.20
N LYS A 150 -4.35 17.44 11.89
CA LYS A 150 -5.47 16.97 11.06
C LYS A 150 -5.34 15.48 10.79
N ASN A 151 -6.47 14.81 10.63
CA ASN A 151 -6.48 13.40 10.26
C ASN A 151 -6.28 13.23 8.75
N ILE A 152 -5.54 12.20 8.38
CA ILE A 152 -5.38 11.74 7.00
C ILE A 152 -5.48 10.22 6.97
N ASN A 153 -6.01 9.68 5.89
CA ASN A 153 -6.08 8.25 5.70
C ASN A 153 -4.97 7.75 4.76
N THR A 154 -4.76 6.45 4.77
CA THR A 154 -3.64 5.76 4.12
C THR A 154 -3.48 6.07 2.64
N THR A 155 -4.56 5.96 1.82
CA THR A 155 -4.47 6.18 0.37
C THR A 155 -4.46 7.66 0.01
N VAL A 156 -5.17 8.48 0.78
CA VAL A 156 -5.14 9.95 0.61
C VAL A 156 -3.76 10.50 0.98
N ALA A 157 -3.05 9.88 1.92
CA ALA A 157 -1.67 10.24 2.24
C ALA A 157 -0.74 10.03 1.03
N ILE A 158 -0.89 8.93 0.28
CA ILE A 158 -0.10 8.70 -0.95
C ILE A 158 -0.33 9.84 -1.94
N ARG A 159 -1.59 10.24 -2.17
CA ARG A 159 -1.90 11.38 -3.04
C ARG A 159 -1.27 12.67 -2.55
N LEU A 160 -1.36 12.96 -1.25
CA LEU A 160 -0.75 14.14 -0.65
C LEU A 160 0.76 14.19 -0.89
N LEU A 161 1.45 13.07 -0.70
CA LEU A 161 2.90 12.97 -0.86
C LEU A 161 3.31 13.09 -2.32
N LEU A 162 2.62 12.40 -3.24
CA LEU A 162 2.90 12.50 -4.68
C LEU A 162 2.73 13.93 -5.22
N ASP A 163 1.80 14.69 -4.64
CA ASP A 163 1.55 16.08 -5.04
C ASP A 163 2.60 17.07 -4.52
N ASN A 164 3.27 16.78 -3.41
CA ASN A 164 4.00 17.80 -2.68
C ASN A 164 5.46 17.45 -2.37
N ALA A 165 5.83 16.19 -2.23
CA ALA A 165 7.19 15.78 -1.86
C ALA A 165 8.06 15.49 -3.09
N SER A 166 9.31 15.92 -3.07
CA SER A 166 10.34 15.59 -4.04
C SER A 166 11.34 14.58 -3.48
N THR A 167 11.42 14.48 -2.15
CA THR A 167 12.38 13.64 -1.45
C THR A 167 11.70 12.85 -0.34
N VAL A 168 12.38 11.78 0.10
CA VAL A 168 11.94 10.98 1.23
C VAL A 168 11.82 11.81 2.50
N ASP A 169 12.75 12.75 2.73
CA ASP A 169 12.71 13.64 3.91
C ASP A 169 11.49 14.55 3.90
N GLU A 170 11.23 15.22 2.78
CA GLU A 170 10.03 16.07 2.61
C GLU A 170 8.74 15.26 2.83
N ALA A 171 8.69 14.03 2.35
CA ALA A 171 7.53 13.15 2.53
C ALA A 171 7.30 12.80 4.00
N ILE A 172 8.36 12.49 4.76
CA ILE A 172 8.29 12.17 6.18
C ILE A 172 7.86 13.39 6.99
N ASP A 173 8.46 14.55 6.72
CA ASP A 173 8.11 15.81 7.39
C ASP A 173 6.64 16.16 7.14
N LEU A 174 6.16 15.93 5.92
CA LEU A 174 4.77 16.19 5.57
C LEU A 174 3.81 15.21 6.25
N LEU A 175 4.12 13.91 6.29
CA LEU A 175 3.34 12.92 7.06
C LEU A 175 3.29 13.25 8.55
N GLY A 176 4.40 13.73 9.10
CA GLY A 176 4.51 14.12 10.50
C GLY A 176 3.54 15.23 10.92
N GLN A 177 2.97 15.98 9.97
CA GLN A 177 1.99 17.04 10.23
C GLN A 177 0.55 16.51 10.40
N TYR A 178 0.31 15.22 10.14
CA TYR A 178 -1.01 14.62 10.19
C TYR A 178 -1.09 13.47 11.17
N ASN A 179 -2.29 13.21 11.65
CA ASN A 179 -2.63 11.94 12.28
C ASN A 179 -2.99 10.94 11.20
N MET A 180 -2.25 9.85 11.10
CA MET A 180 -2.65 8.71 10.28
C MET A 180 -3.80 7.98 10.95
N ARG A 181 -4.89 7.79 10.23
CA ARG A 181 -6.07 7.10 10.72
C ARG A 181 -6.65 6.16 9.67
N MET A 182 -7.02 4.97 10.10
CA MET A 182 -7.85 4.09 9.30
C MET A 182 -9.30 4.58 9.35
N PHE A 183 -10.06 4.39 8.27
CA PHE A 183 -11.48 4.76 8.25
C PHE A 183 -12.32 3.83 9.11
N ASN A 184 -12.04 2.55 9.05
CA ASN A 184 -12.75 1.53 9.81
C ASN A 184 -11.91 1.07 10.99
N THR A 185 -12.38 1.29 12.22
CA THR A 185 -11.71 0.87 13.45
C THR A 185 -11.87 -0.62 13.73
N ASP A 186 -12.82 -1.28 13.07
CA ASP A 186 -13.05 -2.72 13.18
C ASP A 186 -12.17 -3.52 12.21
N ASP A 187 -11.50 -2.82 11.26
CA ASP A 187 -10.54 -3.43 10.36
C ASP A 187 -9.28 -3.84 11.13
N LYS A 188 -8.89 -5.10 10.95
CA LYS A 188 -7.66 -5.66 11.54
C LYS A 188 -6.42 -5.40 10.69
N HIS A 189 -6.51 -4.54 9.69
CA HIS A 189 -5.40 -4.20 8.84
C HIS A 189 -4.77 -2.88 9.25
N ASN A 190 -3.46 -2.90 9.38
CA ASN A 190 -2.61 -1.73 9.41
C ASN A 190 -1.82 -1.66 8.10
N TYR A 191 -1.08 -0.59 7.92
CA TYR A 191 -0.29 -0.39 6.71
C TYR A 191 1.06 0.23 7.04
N HIS A 192 2.04 -0.07 6.20
CA HIS A 192 3.30 0.65 6.17
C HIS A 192 3.63 1.09 4.74
N TYR A 193 4.56 2.02 4.63
CA TYR A 193 4.99 2.56 3.36
C TYR A 193 6.46 2.23 3.12
N LEU A 194 6.80 1.85 1.89
CA LEU A 194 8.15 2.00 1.36
C LEU A 194 8.18 3.26 0.50
N MET A 195 9.15 4.12 0.75
CA MET A 195 9.39 5.36 0.02
C MET A 195 10.80 5.36 -0.55
N ALA A 196 10.97 5.94 -1.74
CA ALA A 196 12.27 6.16 -2.35
C ALA A 196 12.28 7.48 -3.13
N ASP A 197 13.47 8.04 -3.37
CA ASP A 197 13.62 9.24 -4.19
C ASP A 197 14.74 9.11 -5.23
N ALA A 198 14.80 10.05 -6.16
CA ALA A 198 15.78 10.09 -7.23
C ALA A 198 17.23 10.23 -6.75
N LYS A 199 17.47 10.56 -5.47
CA LYS A 199 18.81 10.66 -4.86
C LYS A 199 19.27 9.34 -4.24
N GLY A 200 18.40 8.31 -4.26
CA GLY A 200 18.67 7.00 -3.68
C GLY A 200 18.37 6.89 -2.19
N ASN A 201 17.76 7.90 -1.59
CA ASN A 201 17.24 7.78 -0.25
C ASN A 201 16.02 6.86 -0.27
N PHE A 202 15.85 6.09 0.79
CA PHE A 202 14.66 5.28 1.02
C PHE A 202 14.29 5.30 2.50
N ALA A 203 13.05 4.98 2.80
CA ALA A 203 12.56 4.78 4.15
C ALA A 203 11.39 3.82 4.16
N ILE A 204 11.28 3.02 5.24
CA ILE A 204 10.06 2.34 5.62
C ILE A 204 9.42 3.16 6.73
N VAL A 205 8.13 3.48 6.58
CA VAL A 205 7.36 4.21 7.58
C VAL A 205 6.30 3.27 8.15
N GLU A 206 6.39 3.01 9.44
CA GLU A 206 5.48 2.16 10.19
C GLU A 206 4.77 2.97 11.28
N TYR A 207 3.56 2.55 11.63
CA TYR A 207 2.81 3.13 12.73
C TYR A 207 2.78 2.11 13.86
N THR A 208 3.51 2.41 14.94
CA THR A 208 3.81 1.46 16.00
C THR A 208 3.11 1.83 17.29
N ARG A 209 2.82 0.80 18.12
CA ARG A 209 2.29 0.97 19.48
C ARG A 209 3.37 1.48 20.43
N ASN A 210 2.95 2.09 21.51
CA ASN A 210 3.86 2.44 22.60
C ASN A 210 4.29 1.16 23.34
N PRO A 211 5.57 0.77 23.30
CA PRO A 211 6.03 -0.45 23.96
C PRO A 211 5.89 -0.39 25.48
N SER A 212 5.84 0.82 26.06
CA SER A 212 5.64 1.02 27.51
C SER A 212 4.17 0.88 27.94
N ASN A 213 3.24 0.75 27.00
CA ASN A 213 1.83 0.56 27.28
C ASN A 213 1.24 -0.51 26.35
N PRO A 214 1.47 -1.80 26.64
CA PRO A 214 0.99 -2.90 25.78
C PRO A 214 -0.54 -3.03 25.74
N SER A 215 -1.26 -2.37 26.66
CA SER A 215 -2.72 -2.30 26.64
C SER A 215 -3.26 -1.23 25.69
N GLU A 216 -2.39 -0.41 25.08
CA GLU A 216 -2.77 0.58 24.09
C GLU A 216 -3.29 -0.13 22.83
N GLN A 217 -4.53 0.13 22.49
CA GLN A 217 -5.19 -0.53 21.37
C GLN A 217 -4.71 -0.02 20.02
N PHE A 218 -4.26 1.25 19.95
CA PHE A 218 -3.93 1.93 18.70
C PHE A 218 -2.47 2.38 18.64
N PRO A 219 -1.84 2.30 17.46
CA PRO A 219 -0.52 2.86 17.25
C PRO A 219 -0.52 4.37 17.52
N THR A 220 0.43 4.83 18.31
CA THR A 220 0.50 6.25 18.73
C THR A 220 1.61 7.03 18.06
N ARG A 221 2.53 6.36 17.39
CA ARG A 221 3.68 7.04 16.77
C ARG A 221 3.99 6.52 15.38
N MET A 222 4.52 7.43 14.59
CA MET A 222 5.15 7.12 13.31
C MET A 222 6.62 6.75 13.58
N GLU A 223 7.04 5.58 13.16
CA GLU A 223 8.42 5.11 13.21
C GLU A 223 9.01 5.09 11.81
N VAL A 224 10.20 5.67 11.66
CA VAL A 224 10.89 5.79 10.37
C VAL A 224 12.16 4.97 10.41
N LEU A 225 12.24 3.98 9.55
CA LEU A 225 13.35 3.03 9.44
C LEU A 225 14.17 3.35 8.20
N ARG A 226 15.47 3.65 8.39
CA ARG A 226 16.40 4.08 7.34
C ARG A 226 17.80 3.48 7.57
N HIS A 227 18.68 3.70 6.60
CA HIS A 227 20.14 3.56 6.72
C HIS A 227 20.67 2.13 6.89
N ASN A 228 19.88 1.14 6.54
CA ASN A 228 20.37 -0.24 6.52
C ASN A 228 19.95 -0.91 5.21
N ASP A 229 20.91 -1.47 4.47
CA ASP A 229 20.59 -2.17 3.22
C ASP A 229 19.57 -3.30 3.40
N THR A 230 19.47 -3.88 4.60
CA THR A 230 18.43 -4.87 4.92
C THR A 230 17.00 -4.29 4.88
N LEU A 231 16.86 -2.95 4.95
CA LEU A 231 15.60 -2.23 4.90
C LEU A 231 15.24 -1.76 3.47
N ARG A 232 15.98 -2.19 2.46
CA ARG A 232 15.66 -1.89 1.05
C ARG A 232 14.49 -2.68 0.51
N CYS A 233 13.97 -3.63 1.26
CA CYS A 233 12.79 -4.40 0.90
C CYS A 233 11.85 -4.58 2.09
N VAL A 234 10.58 -4.81 1.80
CA VAL A 234 9.51 -4.95 2.77
C VAL A 234 8.38 -5.82 2.21
N THR A 235 7.68 -6.52 3.09
CA THR A 235 6.51 -7.33 2.75
C THR A 235 5.38 -7.10 3.78
N ASN A 236 4.66 -8.13 4.22
CA ASN A 236 3.48 -7.98 5.07
C ASN A 236 3.74 -8.31 6.55
N PHE A 237 4.82 -7.79 7.12
CA PHE A 237 5.09 -7.85 8.56
C PHE A 237 5.88 -6.62 9.00
N TYR A 238 5.84 -6.28 10.28
CA TYR A 238 6.61 -5.16 10.82
C TYR A 238 8.10 -5.47 10.80
N VAL A 239 8.87 -4.55 10.24
CA VAL A 239 10.35 -4.59 10.30
C VAL A 239 10.90 -3.79 11.47
N SER A 240 10.07 -2.97 12.11
CA SER A 240 10.41 -2.27 13.35
C SER A 240 10.69 -3.25 14.49
N PRO A 241 11.82 -3.12 15.21
CA PRO A 241 12.08 -3.88 16.42
C PRO A 241 11.01 -3.67 17.51
N THR A 242 10.39 -2.49 17.54
CA THR A 242 9.30 -2.15 18.47
C THR A 242 8.11 -3.08 18.34
N MET A 243 7.84 -3.54 17.12
CA MET A 243 6.70 -4.39 16.79
C MET A 243 7.08 -5.86 16.53
N ALA A 244 8.32 -6.26 16.81
CA ALA A 244 8.81 -7.60 16.47
C ALA A 244 7.97 -8.73 17.10
N GLY A 245 7.43 -8.52 18.30
CA GLY A 245 6.57 -9.49 19.01
C GLY A 245 5.14 -9.58 18.47
N THR A 246 4.73 -8.73 17.53
CA THR A 246 3.37 -8.73 16.95
C THR A 246 3.32 -9.43 15.59
N ASN A 247 4.46 -9.89 15.08
CA ASN A 247 4.59 -10.53 13.77
C ASN A 247 4.14 -12.00 13.74
N ASP A 248 3.32 -12.40 14.69
CA ASP A 248 2.77 -13.73 14.76
C ASP A 248 1.34 -13.73 14.22
N GLY A 249 1.09 -14.51 13.17
CA GLY A 249 -0.26 -14.65 12.65
C GLY A 249 -0.35 -14.76 11.13
N TRP A 250 -1.58 -14.73 10.65
CA TRP A 250 -1.92 -14.90 9.26
C TRP A 250 -1.21 -13.85 8.38
N GLY A 251 -0.48 -14.33 7.38
CA GLY A 251 0.27 -13.50 6.45
C GLY A 251 1.71 -13.17 6.86
N SER A 252 2.04 -13.16 8.16
CA SER A 252 3.39 -12.80 8.60
C SER A 252 4.43 -13.85 8.19
N GLU A 253 4.18 -15.15 8.37
CA GLU A 253 5.10 -16.21 7.96
C GLU A 253 5.33 -16.22 6.45
N HIS A 254 4.26 -16.09 5.67
CA HIS A 254 4.31 -15.98 4.23
C HIS A 254 4.99 -14.66 3.78
N GLY A 255 4.76 -13.58 4.50
CA GLY A 255 5.46 -12.31 4.32
C GLY A 255 6.96 -12.45 4.59
N LYS A 256 7.34 -13.14 5.67
CA LYS A 256 8.74 -13.40 6.03
C LYS A 256 9.47 -14.23 4.96
N THR A 257 8.84 -15.26 4.39
CA THR A 257 9.43 -16.06 3.30
C THR A 257 9.78 -15.18 2.11
N ARG A 258 8.84 -14.39 1.59
CA ARG A 258 9.06 -13.46 0.47
C ARG A 258 10.10 -12.39 0.81
N TYR A 259 10.14 -11.91 2.04
CA TYR A 259 11.15 -10.96 2.50
C TYR A 259 12.56 -11.55 2.43
N TRP A 260 12.73 -12.80 2.85
CA TRP A 260 14.03 -13.45 2.78
C TRP A 260 14.47 -13.73 1.34
N ASP A 261 13.55 -14.07 0.45
CA ASP A 261 13.83 -14.22 -0.99
C ASP A 261 14.26 -12.89 -1.62
N LEU A 262 13.52 -11.80 -1.33
CA LEU A 262 13.91 -10.44 -1.73
C LEU A 262 15.30 -10.10 -1.22
N ARG A 263 15.51 -10.21 0.08
CA ARG A 263 16.75 -9.81 0.74
C ARG A 263 17.96 -10.60 0.23
N SER A 264 17.86 -11.91 0.12
CA SER A 264 18.96 -12.75 -0.36
C SER A 264 19.29 -12.46 -1.82
N THR A 265 18.29 -12.25 -2.66
CA THR A 265 18.52 -11.87 -4.06
C THR A 265 19.15 -10.49 -4.17
N LEU A 266 18.66 -9.50 -3.44
CA LEU A 266 19.25 -8.16 -3.41
C LEU A 266 20.70 -8.18 -2.91
N GLN A 267 20.99 -8.96 -1.87
CA GLN A 267 22.35 -9.14 -1.35
C GLN A 267 23.29 -9.77 -2.38
N ASN A 268 22.83 -10.80 -3.09
CA ASN A 268 23.61 -11.46 -4.15
C ASN A 268 23.91 -10.51 -5.33
N HIS A 269 23.10 -9.49 -5.53
CA HIS A 269 23.30 -8.45 -6.54
C HIS A 269 23.93 -7.17 -5.98
N ASN A 270 24.53 -7.20 -4.77
CA ASN A 270 25.10 -6.03 -4.11
C ASN A 270 24.10 -4.86 -3.99
N TYR A 271 22.83 -5.17 -3.79
CA TYR A 271 21.71 -4.21 -3.69
C TYR A 271 21.58 -3.27 -4.91
N ALA A 272 21.95 -3.74 -6.10
CA ALA A 272 21.77 -3.02 -7.36
C ALA A 272 21.21 -3.96 -8.42
N LEU A 273 20.14 -3.53 -9.12
CA LEU A 273 19.47 -4.34 -10.13
C LEU A 273 19.27 -3.55 -11.43
N THR A 274 19.38 -4.24 -12.57
CA THR A 274 18.83 -3.71 -13.82
C THR A 274 17.29 -3.77 -13.78
N PRO A 275 16.58 -3.02 -14.63
CA PRO A 275 15.12 -3.11 -14.71
C PRO A 275 14.62 -4.53 -14.97
N GLU A 276 15.31 -5.31 -15.80
CA GLU A 276 14.97 -6.70 -16.11
C GLU A 276 15.16 -7.61 -14.89
N ALA A 277 16.26 -7.44 -14.15
CA ALA A 277 16.51 -8.18 -12.92
C ALA A 277 15.50 -7.81 -11.82
N ALA A 278 15.10 -6.53 -11.75
CA ALA A 278 14.06 -6.07 -10.86
C ALA A 278 12.69 -6.72 -11.17
N MET A 279 12.32 -6.80 -12.45
CA MET A 279 11.09 -7.50 -12.87
C MET A 279 11.16 -9.01 -12.59
N SER A 280 12.32 -9.63 -12.80
CA SER A 280 12.52 -11.06 -12.47
C SER A 280 12.39 -11.30 -10.97
N LEU A 281 12.90 -10.39 -10.12
CA LEU A 281 12.76 -10.48 -8.68
C LEU A 281 11.29 -10.31 -8.24
N LEU A 282 10.55 -9.39 -8.84
CA LEU A 282 9.10 -9.26 -8.58
C LEU A 282 8.35 -10.54 -8.96
N SER A 283 8.68 -11.15 -10.11
CA SER A 283 8.10 -12.44 -10.52
C SER A 283 8.41 -13.57 -9.54
N LEU A 284 9.64 -13.61 -9.01
CA LEU A 284 10.05 -14.64 -8.03
C LEU A 284 9.21 -14.60 -6.75
N VAL A 285 8.85 -13.41 -6.29
CA VAL A 285 8.09 -13.21 -5.05
C VAL A 285 6.61 -12.95 -5.27
N SER A 286 6.14 -13.05 -6.51
CA SER A 286 4.71 -12.92 -6.83
C SER A 286 3.92 -14.10 -6.29
N GLN A 287 2.64 -13.84 -6.01
CA GLN A 287 1.69 -14.84 -5.56
C GLN A 287 0.88 -15.31 -6.76
N GLU A 288 1.23 -16.45 -7.31
CA GLU A 288 0.45 -17.08 -8.37
C GLU A 288 -0.61 -18.00 -7.77
N ARG A 289 -1.84 -17.89 -8.28
CA ARG A 289 -2.86 -18.90 -8.02
C ARG A 289 -2.44 -20.19 -8.71
N LYS A 290 -2.08 -21.20 -7.96
CA LYS A 290 -1.97 -22.56 -8.47
C LYS A 290 -3.38 -23.13 -8.54
N ASP A 291 -3.96 -23.15 -9.73
CA ASP A 291 -5.17 -23.92 -9.98
C ASP A 291 -4.80 -25.40 -9.83
N ASN A 292 -5.36 -26.05 -8.80
CA ASN A 292 -5.29 -27.51 -8.62
C ASN A 292 -6.39 -28.17 -9.47
#